data_c85fbedb1643d1dfcdc0ad5876c8df77
#
_entry.id   c85fbedb1643d1dfcdc0ad5876c8df77
#
_cell.length_a   1.000
_cell.length_b   1.000
_cell.length_c   1.000
_cell.angle_alpha   90.00
_cell.angle_beta   90.00
_cell.angle_gamma   90.00
#
_symmetry.space_group_name_H-M   'P 1'
#
loop_
_entity.id
_entity.type
_entity.pdbx_description
1 polymer ?
#
loop_
_entity_poly.entity_id
_entity_poly.type
_entity_poly.pdbx_seq_one_letter_code
_entity_poly.pdbx_strand_id
1 'polypeptide(L)'
;AVGIEGRSVRRNTPTVYNAAYAGLLFHDGREDTLEQQVWGPLLAANEMGNPSVGYVLNKIRRIEDYRGLFETAFGGEGVSMTTLGKALASYQRTLISADSAFDRWYYANDAAALSASARRGYGVFTGKGGCVACHTVTERFALFTDNSLHNTGIGYRSSMGVPSEKQQIVIAPGVSIEVDRAIIDQVGESPPADIGRYEVTQNPYDRWKYKTPSLRNVALTAPYMHDGSLGSLREVIQFYDAGGVPNELLDPLIRPLRLNEQEKRDLLAFMESLTGSNVDTLVSDAFAAPVGDIKKGDPS
;
A
#
# COMPACT_ATOMS: atom_id res chain seq x y z
N ALA A 1 2.94 -6.21 -8.50
CA ALA A 1 3.79 -6.98 -7.58
C ALA A 1 4.07 -8.37 -8.15
N VAL A 2 5.08 -9.05 -7.61
CA VAL A 2 5.51 -10.38 -8.04
C VAL A 2 5.46 -11.31 -6.83
N GLY A 3 4.78 -12.44 -6.97
CA GLY A 3 4.65 -13.46 -5.94
C GLY A 3 5.52 -14.68 -6.19
N ILE A 4 5.13 -15.81 -5.58
CA ILE A 4 5.85 -17.08 -5.69
C ILE A 4 6.04 -17.50 -7.17
N GLU A 5 7.20 -18.10 -7.48
CA GLU A 5 7.54 -18.56 -8.83
C GLU A 5 7.51 -17.45 -9.91
N GLY A 6 7.63 -16.17 -9.51
CA GLY A 6 7.58 -15.05 -10.44
C GLY A 6 6.18 -14.70 -10.96
N ARG A 7 5.12 -15.24 -10.36
CA ARG A 7 3.73 -14.99 -10.79
C ARG A 7 3.35 -13.54 -10.57
N SER A 8 2.72 -12.92 -11.55
CA SER A 8 2.23 -11.55 -11.47
C SER A 8 1.00 -11.43 -10.58
N VAL A 9 0.97 -10.34 -9.80
CA VAL A 9 -0.19 -9.90 -9.05
C VAL A 9 -0.73 -8.64 -9.70
N ARG A 10 -2.01 -8.60 -10.03
CA ARG A 10 -2.62 -7.48 -10.78
C ARG A 10 -2.66 -6.16 -10.02
N ARG A 11 -2.57 -6.20 -8.68
CA ARG A 11 -2.52 -5.01 -7.82
C ARG A 11 -1.16 -4.85 -7.18
N ASN A 12 -0.76 -3.62 -6.97
CA ASN A 12 0.45 -3.31 -6.22
C ASN A 12 0.28 -3.66 -4.75
N THR A 13 1.37 -3.96 -4.05
CA THR A 13 1.34 -4.27 -2.62
C THR A 13 1.15 -2.99 -1.80
N PRO A 14 0.09 -2.87 -0.97
CA PRO A 14 -0.04 -1.76 -0.04
C PRO A 14 1.06 -1.77 1.01
N THR A 15 1.46 -0.60 1.49
CA THR A 15 2.39 -0.51 2.63
C THR A 15 1.76 -1.09 3.90
N VAL A 16 2.59 -1.71 4.75
CA VAL A 16 2.21 -2.17 6.09
C VAL A 16 2.42 -1.10 7.17
N TYR A 17 3.14 -0.01 6.86
CA TYR A 17 3.30 1.11 7.81
C TYR A 17 1.95 1.73 8.13
N ASN A 18 1.69 1.90 9.43
CA ASN A 18 0.45 2.48 9.95
C ASN A 18 -0.83 1.72 9.56
N ALA A 19 -0.72 0.46 9.11
CA ALA A 19 -1.88 -0.38 8.78
C ALA A 19 -2.85 -0.55 9.97
N ALA A 20 -2.37 -0.38 11.20
CA ALA A 20 -3.18 -0.39 12.42
C ALA A 20 -4.34 0.62 12.41
N TYR A 21 -4.22 1.70 11.64
CA TYR A 21 -5.23 2.77 11.57
C TYR A 21 -6.11 2.69 10.31
N ALA A 22 -5.93 1.68 9.48
CA ALA A 22 -6.73 1.50 8.28
C ALA A 22 -8.12 0.96 8.63
N GLY A 23 -9.17 1.68 8.24
CA GLY A 23 -10.55 1.24 8.42
C GLY A 23 -11.00 0.22 7.36
N LEU A 24 -10.32 0.19 6.21
CA LEU A 24 -10.49 -0.77 5.13
C LEU A 24 -9.13 -1.26 4.68
N LEU A 25 -9.00 -2.54 4.40
CA LEU A 25 -7.77 -3.20 3.97
C LEU A 25 -7.89 -3.70 2.53
N PHE A 26 -6.75 -3.91 1.86
CA PHE A 26 -6.62 -4.05 0.43
C PHE A 26 -7.06 -2.79 -0.34
N HIS A 27 -6.80 -2.76 -1.64
CA HIS A 27 -7.17 -1.62 -2.49
C HIS A 27 -8.68 -1.48 -2.71
N ASP A 28 -9.40 -2.60 -2.66
CA ASP A 28 -10.86 -2.66 -2.84
C ASP A 28 -11.66 -2.63 -1.53
N GLY A 29 -10.96 -2.59 -0.39
CA GLY A 29 -11.60 -2.55 0.92
C GLY A 29 -12.39 -3.82 1.28
N ARG A 30 -11.99 -5.00 0.77
CA ARG A 30 -12.70 -6.25 1.00
C ARG A 30 -12.55 -6.83 2.40
N GLU A 31 -11.57 -6.35 3.17
CA GLU A 31 -11.33 -6.76 4.54
C GLU A 31 -11.31 -5.53 5.46
N ASP A 32 -11.77 -5.69 6.69
CA ASP A 32 -11.86 -4.65 7.72
C ASP A 32 -11.01 -4.93 8.96
N THR A 33 -10.43 -6.12 9.08
CA THR A 33 -9.54 -6.50 10.17
C THR A 33 -8.21 -7.05 9.66
N LEU A 34 -7.12 -6.73 10.35
CA LEU A 34 -5.80 -7.27 10.02
C LEU A 34 -5.75 -8.79 10.20
N GLU A 35 -6.50 -9.32 11.18
CA GLU A 35 -6.59 -10.74 11.47
C GLU A 35 -7.18 -11.56 10.30
N GLN A 36 -8.07 -10.98 9.53
CA GLN A 36 -8.64 -11.59 8.32
C GLN A 36 -7.75 -11.33 7.11
N GLN A 37 -7.24 -10.10 6.98
CA GLN A 37 -6.44 -9.68 5.84
C GLN A 37 -5.19 -10.55 5.62
N VAL A 38 -4.51 -10.98 6.68
CA VAL A 38 -3.26 -11.78 6.56
C VAL A 38 -3.45 -13.09 5.80
N TRP A 39 -4.66 -13.64 5.77
CA TRP A 39 -4.94 -14.90 5.07
C TRP A 39 -5.01 -14.74 3.55
N GLY A 40 -5.32 -13.54 3.06
CA GLY A 40 -5.31 -13.26 1.62
C GLY A 40 -3.94 -13.57 1.00
N PRO A 41 -2.87 -12.84 1.35
CA PRO A 41 -1.53 -13.07 0.80
C PRO A 41 -0.96 -14.46 1.09
N LEU A 42 -1.26 -15.01 2.26
CA LEU A 42 -0.80 -16.36 2.64
C LEU A 42 -1.33 -17.44 1.68
N LEU A 43 -2.58 -17.33 1.23
CA LEU A 43 -3.26 -18.38 0.47
C LEU A 43 -3.34 -18.10 -1.04
N ALA A 44 -3.24 -16.84 -1.46
CA ALA A 44 -3.33 -16.49 -2.88
C ALA A 44 -2.26 -17.22 -3.70
N ALA A 45 -2.71 -17.96 -4.71
CA ALA A 45 -1.85 -18.83 -5.54
C ALA A 45 -0.74 -18.06 -6.28
N ASN A 46 -0.94 -16.77 -6.52
CA ASN A 46 0.01 -15.86 -7.17
C ASN A 46 0.73 -14.90 -6.19
N GLU A 47 0.57 -15.12 -4.87
CA GLU A 47 1.32 -14.39 -3.83
C GLU A 47 2.22 -15.38 -3.08
N MET A 48 1.83 -15.88 -1.90
CA MET A 48 2.62 -16.88 -1.15
C MET A 48 2.28 -18.34 -1.54
N GLY A 49 1.15 -18.59 -2.19
CA GLY A 49 0.81 -19.86 -2.82
C GLY A 49 0.62 -21.06 -1.87
N ASN A 50 0.36 -20.82 -0.57
CA ASN A 50 0.11 -21.94 0.32
C ASN A 50 -1.23 -22.63 -0.04
N PRO A 51 -1.27 -23.96 -0.12
CA PRO A 51 -2.44 -24.69 -0.63
C PRO A 51 -3.65 -24.65 0.31
N SER A 52 -3.45 -24.37 1.60
CA SER A 52 -4.54 -24.27 2.58
C SER A 52 -4.09 -23.66 3.90
N VAL A 53 -5.06 -23.19 4.70
CA VAL A 53 -4.84 -22.79 6.10
C VAL A 53 -4.17 -23.91 6.90
N GLY A 54 -4.66 -25.15 6.76
CA GLY A 54 -4.11 -26.32 7.46
C GLY A 54 -2.63 -26.56 7.13
N TYR A 55 -2.23 -26.33 5.87
CA TYR A 55 -0.82 -26.41 5.48
C TYR A 55 0.04 -25.39 6.21
N VAL A 56 -0.38 -24.13 6.23
CA VAL A 56 0.33 -23.05 6.94
C VAL A 56 0.47 -23.35 8.44
N LEU A 57 -0.64 -23.76 9.08
CA LEU A 57 -0.62 -24.09 10.53
C LEU A 57 0.30 -25.28 10.82
N ASN A 58 0.29 -26.31 9.99
CA ASN A 58 1.16 -27.46 10.16
C ASN A 58 2.64 -27.12 9.93
N LYS A 59 2.94 -26.22 8.99
CA LYS A 59 4.30 -25.70 8.77
C LYS A 59 4.81 -25.01 10.04
N ILE A 60 4.05 -24.10 10.63
CA ILE A 60 4.40 -23.41 11.87
C ILE A 60 4.61 -24.38 13.02
N ARG A 61 3.69 -25.35 13.20
CA ARG A 61 3.80 -26.37 14.28
C ARG A 61 5.06 -27.25 14.20
N ARG A 62 5.64 -27.42 12.99
CA ARG A 62 6.86 -28.22 12.78
C ARG A 62 8.14 -27.43 13.03
N ILE A 63 8.09 -26.12 13.07
CA ILE A 63 9.24 -25.27 13.34
C ILE A 63 9.47 -25.25 14.84
N GLU A 64 10.60 -25.81 15.28
CA GLU A 64 10.94 -25.96 16.72
C GLU A 64 10.95 -24.63 17.45
N ASP A 65 11.41 -23.56 16.81
CA ASP A 65 11.52 -22.23 17.39
C ASP A 65 10.16 -21.61 17.79
N TYR A 66 9.04 -22.12 17.25
CA TYR A 66 7.69 -21.69 17.63
C TYR A 66 7.08 -22.52 18.78
N ARG A 67 7.77 -23.58 19.25
CA ARG A 67 7.24 -24.46 20.29
C ARG A 67 6.98 -23.68 21.58
N GLY A 68 5.75 -23.72 22.06
CA GLY A 68 5.32 -23.08 23.31
C GLY A 68 5.11 -21.57 23.20
N LEU A 69 5.51 -20.91 22.10
CA LEU A 69 5.35 -19.46 21.98
C LEU A 69 3.88 -19.05 21.86
N PHE A 70 3.09 -19.81 21.11
CA PHE A 70 1.66 -19.53 20.94
C PHE A 70 0.92 -19.75 22.25
N GLU A 71 1.18 -20.85 22.94
CA GLU A 71 0.57 -21.16 24.24
C GLU A 71 0.89 -20.07 25.28
N THR A 72 2.12 -19.57 25.29
CA THR A 72 2.54 -18.48 26.16
C THR A 72 1.83 -17.16 25.82
N ALA A 73 1.74 -16.84 24.53
CA ALA A 73 1.15 -15.57 24.07
C ALA A 73 -0.38 -15.53 24.19
N PHE A 74 -1.05 -16.69 24.06
CA PHE A 74 -2.52 -16.79 23.96
C PHE A 74 -3.17 -17.62 25.06
N GLY A 75 -2.58 -17.63 26.26
CA GLY A 75 -3.21 -18.21 27.46
C GLY A 75 -3.44 -19.72 27.37
N GLY A 76 -2.51 -20.47 26.78
CA GLY A 76 -2.58 -21.92 26.61
C GLY A 76 -3.13 -22.36 25.24
N GLU A 77 -3.61 -21.43 24.40
CA GLU A 77 -4.04 -21.75 23.04
C GLU A 77 -2.82 -21.95 22.12
N GLY A 78 -2.76 -23.09 21.45
CA GLY A 78 -1.71 -23.39 20.48
C GLY A 78 -1.93 -22.71 19.12
N VAL A 79 -1.15 -23.17 18.13
CA VAL A 79 -1.22 -22.66 16.75
C VAL A 79 -2.57 -22.97 16.11
N SER A 80 -3.34 -21.96 15.78
CA SER A 80 -4.63 -22.03 15.11
C SER A 80 -4.77 -20.89 14.08
N MET A 81 -5.81 -20.93 13.25
CA MET A 81 -6.11 -19.84 12.34
C MET A 81 -6.26 -18.51 13.12
N THR A 82 -6.96 -18.55 14.23
CA THR A 82 -7.21 -17.37 15.06
C THR A 82 -5.93 -16.84 15.71
N THR A 83 -5.13 -17.69 16.36
CA THR A 83 -3.92 -17.25 17.07
C THR A 83 -2.83 -16.80 16.11
N LEU A 84 -2.68 -17.45 14.94
CA LEU A 84 -1.73 -17.00 13.90
C LEU A 84 -2.17 -15.68 13.29
N GLY A 85 -3.47 -15.52 12.98
CA GLY A 85 -4.01 -14.26 12.50
C GLY A 85 -3.77 -13.11 13.50
N LYS A 86 -4.04 -13.34 14.78
CA LYS A 86 -3.77 -12.37 15.87
C LYS A 86 -2.28 -12.05 16.00
N ALA A 87 -1.39 -13.04 15.91
CA ALA A 87 0.05 -12.81 15.99
C ALA A 87 0.56 -11.91 14.88
N LEU A 88 0.21 -12.21 13.61
CA LEU A 88 0.58 -11.41 12.46
C LEU A 88 -0.04 -10.00 12.51
N ALA A 89 -1.31 -9.89 12.90
CA ALA A 89 -1.98 -8.61 13.07
C ALA A 89 -1.35 -7.77 14.18
N SER A 90 -0.95 -8.40 15.30
CA SER A 90 -0.25 -7.71 16.40
C SER A 90 1.08 -7.14 15.93
N TYR A 91 1.86 -7.91 15.17
CA TYR A 91 3.09 -7.41 14.57
C TYR A 91 2.84 -6.22 13.64
N GLN A 92 1.87 -6.33 12.72
CA GLN A 92 1.54 -5.19 11.85
C GLN A 92 1.14 -3.93 12.64
N ARG A 93 0.47 -4.09 13.80
CA ARG A 93 0.12 -2.95 14.68
C ARG A 93 1.32 -2.28 15.34
N THR A 94 2.47 -2.93 15.42
CA THR A 94 3.70 -2.30 15.92
C THR A 94 4.43 -1.46 14.85
N LEU A 95 4.09 -1.63 13.58
CA LEU A 95 4.73 -0.93 12.47
C LEU A 95 4.22 0.51 12.33
N ILE A 96 4.36 1.28 13.40
CA ILE A 96 3.92 2.67 13.47
C ILE A 96 5.07 3.59 13.09
N SER A 97 4.92 4.26 11.95
CA SER A 97 5.85 5.29 11.47
C SER A 97 5.26 6.68 11.72
N ALA A 98 6.00 7.53 12.41
CA ALA A 98 5.59 8.85 12.85
C ALA A 98 6.77 9.83 12.91
N ASP A 99 6.54 11.01 13.50
CA ASP A 99 7.54 12.05 13.71
C ASP A 99 8.25 12.48 12.42
N SER A 100 7.48 12.65 11.35
CA SER A 100 7.98 13.21 10.09
C SER A 100 8.32 14.69 10.23
N ALA A 101 9.04 15.26 9.26
CA ALA A 101 9.29 16.70 9.21
C ALA A 101 7.98 17.51 9.23
N PHE A 102 6.94 17.00 8.54
CA PHE A 102 5.60 17.58 8.59
C PHE A 102 5.01 17.57 10.00
N ASP A 103 5.12 16.45 10.73
CA ASP A 103 4.56 16.32 12.08
C ASP A 103 5.19 17.32 13.06
N ARG A 104 6.49 17.43 13.03
CA ARG A 104 7.23 18.39 13.88
C ARG A 104 6.82 19.84 13.56
N TRP A 105 6.70 20.16 12.28
CA TRP A 105 6.28 21.50 11.88
C TRP A 105 4.84 21.81 12.26
N TYR A 106 3.90 20.89 11.93
CA TYR A 106 2.47 21.17 12.00
C TYR A 106 1.91 21.00 13.43
N TYR A 107 2.32 19.92 14.12
CA TYR A 107 1.79 19.56 15.43
C TYR A 107 2.68 19.99 16.59
N ALA A 108 4.00 20.00 16.41
CA ALA A 108 4.94 20.40 17.44
C ALA A 108 5.42 21.86 17.32
N ASN A 109 4.93 22.60 16.32
CA ASN A 109 5.27 24.02 16.07
C ASN A 109 6.77 24.28 15.85
N ASP A 110 7.52 23.27 15.37
CA ASP A 110 8.93 23.44 14.98
C ASP A 110 9.01 24.08 13.59
N ALA A 111 9.13 25.41 13.58
CA ALA A 111 9.23 26.16 12.33
C ALA A 111 10.44 25.78 11.46
N ALA A 112 11.49 25.17 12.02
CA ALA A 112 12.67 24.76 11.27
C ALA A 112 12.54 23.37 10.64
N ALA A 113 11.62 22.53 11.12
CA ALA A 113 11.49 21.14 10.70
C ALA A 113 11.08 20.97 9.23
N LEU A 114 10.33 21.92 8.66
CA LEU A 114 9.80 21.82 7.30
C LEU A 114 10.41 22.90 6.39
N SER A 115 10.92 22.48 5.23
CA SER A 115 11.50 23.39 4.25
C SER A 115 10.48 24.41 3.71
N ALA A 116 10.95 25.56 3.24
CA ALA A 116 10.07 26.56 2.63
C ALA A 116 9.32 26.02 1.40
N SER A 117 9.95 25.15 0.61
CA SER A 117 9.31 24.47 -0.53
C SER A 117 8.18 23.55 -0.07
N ALA A 118 8.44 22.69 0.92
CA ALA A 118 7.42 21.78 1.45
C ALA A 118 6.24 22.53 2.11
N ARG A 119 6.48 23.68 2.75
CA ARG A 119 5.39 24.53 3.28
C ARG A 119 4.51 25.11 2.17
N ARG A 120 5.11 25.60 1.07
CA ARG A 120 4.34 26.03 -0.10
C ARG A 120 3.59 24.84 -0.72
N GLY A 121 4.23 23.67 -0.75
CA GLY A 121 3.61 22.42 -1.21
C GLY A 121 2.40 22.01 -0.38
N TYR A 122 2.46 22.17 0.95
CA TYR A 122 1.28 21.99 1.81
C TYR A 122 0.17 22.99 1.46
N GLY A 123 0.50 24.23 1.15
CA GLY A 123 -0.45 25.21 0.65
C GLY A 123 -1.10 24.81 -0.70
N VAL A 124 -0.33 24.20 -1.60
CA VAL A 124 -0.88 23.61 -2.84
C VAL A 124 -1.79 22.42 -2.54
N PHE A 125 -1.35 21.52 -1.65
CA PHE A 125 -2.07 20.32 -1.23
C PHE A 125 -3.46 20.63 -0.64
N THR A 126 -3.54 21.63 0.25
CA THR A 126 -4.79 22.04 0.91
C THR A 126 -5.63 23.02 0.08
N GLY A 127 -4.99 23.76 -0.82
CA GLY A 127 -5.61 24.80 -1.65
C GLY A 127 -5.91 24.31 -3.07
N LYS A 128 -5.15 24.84 -4.04
CA LYS A 128 -5.39 24.62 -5.49
C LYS A 128 -5.40 23.16 -5.90
N GLY A 129 -4.56 22.31 -5.28
CA GLY A 129 -4.50 20.87 -5.55
C GLY A 129 -5.71 20.10 -5.02
N GLY A 130 -6.39 20.59 -3.96
CA GLY A 130 -7.57 19.95 -3.39
C GLY A 130 -7.33 18.56 -2.80
N CYS A 131 -6.07 18.12 -2.67
CA CYS A 131 -5.70 16.76 -2.26
C CYS A 131 -6.22 16.41 -0.86
N VAL A 132 -6.35 17.40 0.02
CA VAL A 132 -6.85 17.25 1.39
C VAL A 132 -8.29 16.74 1.47
N ALA A 133 -9.06 16.84 0.38
CA ALA A 133 -10.45 16.34 0.33
C ALA A 133 -10.52 14.82 0.52
N CYS A 134 -9.53 14.07 0.01
CA CYS A 134 -9.39 12.63 0.18
C CYS A 134 -8.26 12.27 1.17
N HIS A 135 -7.16 13.02 1.14
CA HIS A 135 -6.00 12.80 2.01
C HIS A 135 -6.06 13.73 3.23
N THR A 136 -6.96 13.42 4.16
CA THR A 136 -7.36 14.29 5.26
C THR A 136 -6.25 14.58 6.28
N VAL A 137 -6.26 15.81 6.80
CA VAL A 137 -5.42 16.28 7.90
C VAL A 137 -6.34 16.78 9.00
N THR A 138 -6.20 16.26 10.22
CA THR A 138 -6.98 16.70 11.38
C THR A 138 -6.16 17.61 12.30
N GLU A 139 -6.77 18.19 13.32
CA GLU A 139 -6.10 19.01 14.32
C GLU A 139 -5.09 18.26 15.19
N ARG A 140 -5.22 16.93 15.31
CA ARG A 140 -4.42 16.10 16.23
C ARG A 140 -3.48 15.15 15.55
N PHE A 141 -3.81 14.70 14.33
CA PHE A 141 -3.02 13.75 13.56
C PHE A 141 -3.36 13.86 12.07
N ALA A 142 -2.47 13.36 11.23
CA ALA A 142 -2.73 13.21 9.81
C ALA A 142 -2.31 11.81 9.35
N LEU A 143 -3.28 10.99 8.98
CA LEU A 143 -3.04 9.73 8.26
C LEU A 143 -3.02 9.95 6.75
N PHE A 144 -3.44 11.12 6.30
CA PHE A 144 -3.54 11.46 4.88
C PHE A 144 -4.37 10.45 4.08
N THR A 145 -5.50 10.06 4.64
CA THR A 145 -6.52 9.21 4.03
C THR A 145 -7.86 9.51 4.69
N ASP A 146 -8.93 9.41 3.92
CA ASP A 146 -10.31 9.44 4.39
C ASP A 146 -10.87 8.04 4.62
N ASN A 147 -10.07 6.98 4.33
CA ASN A 147 -10.49 5.57 4.31
C ASN A 147 -11.69 5.29 3.39
N SER A 148 -11.98 6.17 2.43
CA SER A 148 -13.04 6.02 1.45
C SER A 148 -12.53 5.45 0.12
N LEU A 149 -13.45 5.19 -0.80
CA LEU A 149 -13.16 4.56 -2.08
C LEU A 149 -13.50 5.53 -3.22
N HIS A 150 -12.52 5.80 -4.08
CA HIS A 150 -12.61 6.77 -5.17
C HIS A 150 -12.20 6.16 -6.51
N ASN A 151 -12.82 6.64 -7.58
CA ASN A 151 -12.43 6.31 -8.94
C ASN A 151 -11.61 7.47 -9.53
N THR A 152 -10.32 7.23 -9.75
CA THR A 152 -9.40 8.20 -10.39
C THR A 152 -9.25 7.96 -11.89
N GLY A 153 -9.89 6.92 -12.42
CA GLY A 153 -9.82 6.51 -13.81
C GLY A 153 -8.70 5.52 -14.16
N ILE A 154 -7.78 5.22 -13.24
CA ILE A 154 -6.70 4.23 -13.49
C ILE A 154 -7.31 2.84 -13.76
N GLY A 155 -8.23 2.36 -12.92
CA GLY A 155 -8.90 1.08 -13.13
C GLY A 155 -9.72 1.02 -14.41
N TYR A 156 -10.38 2.14 -14.80
CA TYR A 156 -11.05 2.25 -16.08
C TYR A 156 -10.06 2.08 -17.23
N ARG A 157 -8.94 2.82 -17.22
CA ARG A 157 -7.90 2.73 -18.24
C ARG A 157 -7.33 1.31 -18.37
N SER A 158 -7.03 0.65 -17.26
CA SER A 158 -6.44 -0.70 -17.26
C SER A 158 -7.44 -1.79 -17.66
N SER A 159 -8.74 -1.63 -17.38
CA SER A 159 -9.76 -2.64 -17.69
C SER A 159 -10.46 -2.43 -19.03
N MET A 160 -10.59 -1.19 -19.51
CA MET A 160 -11.34 -0.80 -20.71
C MET A 160 -10.47 -0.15 -21.80
N GLY A 161 -9.27 0.28 -21.44
CA GLY A 161 -8.33 0.92 -22.35
C GLY A 161 -7.34 -0.06 -22.99
N VAL A 162 -6.50 0.48 -23.86
CA VAL A 162 -5.33 -0.26 -24.36
C VAL A 162 -4.34 -0.37 -23.20
N PRO A 163 -3.90 -1.58 -22.83
CA PRO A 163 -2.91 -1.75 -21.79
C PRO A 163 -1.63 -0.97 -22.09
N SER A 164 -0.98 -0.44 -21.07
CA SER A 164 0.36 0.13 -21.23
C SER A 164 1.30 -0.93 -21.81
N GLU A 165 2.12 -0.57 -22.80
CA GLU A 165 3.10 -1.49 -23.39
C GLU A 165 4.15 -1.97 -22.38
N LYS A 166 4.32 -1.23 -21.28
CA LYS A 166 5.33 -1.49 -20.26
C LYS A 166 4.75 -1.42 -18.86
N GLN A 167 5.31 -2.21 -17.95
CA GLN A 167 4.93 -2.26 -16.54
C GLN A 167 6.17 -2.13 -15.64
N GLN A 168 6.05 -1.32 -14.58
CA GLN A 168 7.06 -1.23 -13.53
C GLN A 168 6.98 -2.44 -12.60
N ILE A 169 8.10 -3.15 -12.43
CA ILE A 169 8.23 -4.28 -11.51
C ILE A 169 9.25 -3.92 -10.44
N VAL A 170 8.85 -3.99 -9.17
CA VAL A 170 9.77 -3.82 -8.04
C VAL A 170 10.55 -5.11 -7.86
N ILE A 171 11.87 -5.04 -7.99
CA ILE A 171 12.79 -6.18 -7.82
C ILE A 171 13.54 -6.17 -6.48
N ALA A 172 13.58 -5.00 -5.83
CA ALA A 172 14.10 -4.81 -4.48
C ALA A 172 13.54 -3.52 -3.88
N PRO A 173 13.60 -3.30 -2.57
CA PRO A 173 13.20 -2.04 -1.95
C PRO A 173 13.85 -0.84 -2.64
N GLY A 174 13.05 0.09 -3.18
CA GLY A 174 13.51 1.27 -3.92
C GLY A 174 14.09 0.99 -5.31
N VAL A 175 14.10 -0.26 -5.80
CA VAL A 175 14.59 -0.62 -7.12
C VAL A 175 13.47 -1.22 -7.95
N SER A 176 13.08 -0.53 -9.01
CA SER A 176 12.11 -1.03 -10.00
C SER A 176 12.75 -1.08 -11.38
N ILE A 177 12.28 -2.01 -12.18
CA ILE A 177 12.61 -2.13 -13.60
C ILE A 177 11.34 -1.98 -14.44
N GLU A 178 11.50 -1.47 -15.63
CA GLU A 178 10.44 -1.39 -16.64
C GLU A 178 10.52 -2.63 -17.54
N VAL A 179 9.45 -3.38 -17.62
CA VAL A 179 9.37 -4.62 -18.41
C VAL A 179 8.24 -4.50 -19.43
N ASP A 180 8.49 -4.92 -20.66
CA ASP A 180 7.44 -4.98 -21.68
C ASP A 180 6.34 -5.94 -21.26
N ARG A 181 5.10 -5.49 -21.35
CA ARG A 181 3.93 -6.28 -20.96
C ARG A 181 3.83 -7.58 -21.73
N ALA A 182 4.23 -7.58 -23.00
CA ALA A 182 4.29 -8.79 -23.82
C ALA A 182 5.19 -9.90 -23.23
N ILE A 183 6.25 -9.51 -22.50
CA ILE A 183 7.12 -10.47 -21.80
C ILE A 183 6.40 -11.03 -20.57
N ILE A 184 5.73 -10.14 -19.82
CA ILE A 184 4.97 -10.53 -18.60
C ILE A 184 3.85 -11.50 -18.97
N ASP A 185 3.11 -11.20 -20.04
CA ASP A 185 1.99 -11.99 -20.51
C ASP A 185 2.41 -13.38 -21.07
N GLN A 186 3.68 -13.55 -21.45
CA GLN A 186 4.25 -14.83 -21.88
C GLN A 186 4.62 -15.76 -20.70
N VAL A 187 4.86 -15.20 -19.52
CA VAL A 187 5.31 -15.94 -18.32
C VAL A 187 4.13 -16.50 -17.51
N GLY A 188 2.92 -15.97 -17.73
CA GLY A 188 1.73 -16.39 -16.99
C GLY A 188 0.44 -16.02 -17.71
N GLU A 189 -0.70 -16.47 -17.18
CA GLU A 189 -2.00 -16.02 -17.68
C GLU A 189 -2.17 -14.53 -17.40
N SER A 190 -2.64 -13.77 -18.40
CA SER A 190 -3.00 -12.37 -18.20
C SER A 190 -4.04 -12.27 -17.08
N PRO A 191 -3.77 -11.47 -16.03
CA PRO A 191 -4.73 -11.34 -14.94
C PRO A 191 -6.05 -10.76 -15.49
N PRO A 192 -7.20 -11.21 -14.95
CA PRO A 192 -8.49 -10.67 -15.36
C PRO A 192 -8.55 -9.17 -15.10
N ALA A 193 -9.37 -8.45 -15.86
CA ALA A 193 -9.58 -7.03 -15.69
C ALA A 193 -9.93 -6.68 -14.25
N ASP A 194 -9.26 -5.66 -13.70
CA ASP A 194 -9.52 -5.18 -12.34
C ASP A 194 -10.61 -4.11 -12.37
N ILE A 195 -11.78 -4.43 -11.87
CA ILE A 195 -12.93 -3.52 -11.80
C ILE A 195 -13.17 -2.96 -10.39
N GLY A 196 -12.18 -3.10 -9.51
CA GLY A 196 -12.11 -2.45 -8.20
C GLY A 196 -13.17 -2.93 -7.20
N ARG A 197 -13.73 -2.01 -6.43
CA ARG A 197 -14.73 -2.30 -5.39
C ARG A 197 -15.96 -3.05 -5.91
N TYR A 198 -16.31 -2.91 -7.17
CA TYR A 198 -17.41 -3.68 -7.78
C TYR A 198 -17.26 -5.19 -7.58
N GLU A 199 -16.05 -5.73 -7.58
CA GLU A 199 -15.80 -7.16 -7.37
C GLU A 199 -16.30 -7.66 -6.00
N VAL A 200 -16.38 -6.74 -5.03
CA VAL A 200 -16.84 -7.02 -3.66
C VAL A 200 -18.34 -6.79 -3.51
N THR A 201 -18.85 -5.69 -4.08
CA THR A 201 -20.22 -5.21 -3.81
C THR A 201 -21.23 -5.59 -4.87
N GLN A 202 -20.78 -5.89 -6.09
CA GLN A 202 -21.61 -6.05 -7.29
C GLN A 202 -22.48 -4.82 -7.62
N ASN A 203 -22.20 -3.67 -6.99
CA ASN A 203 -22.86 -2.42 -7.28
C ASN A 203 -22.20 -1.72 -8.48
N PRO A 204 -22.89 -1.46 -9.60
CA PRO A 204 -22.32 -0.81 -10.79
C PRO A 204 -21.64 0.53 -10.52
N TYR A 205 -22.09 1.28 -9.54
CA TYR A 205 -21.49 2.56 -9.14
C TYR A 205 -20.16 2.42 -8.43
N ASP A 206 -19.75 1.20 -8.04
CA ASP A 206 -18.46 0.92 -7.38
C ASP A 206 -17.38 0.44 -8.36
N ARG A 207 -17.67 0.43 -9.66
CA ARG A 207 -16.65 0.13 -10.69
C ARG A 207 -15.48 1.09 -10.59
N TRP A 208 -14.27 0.51 -10.64
CA TRP A 208 -13.00 1.23 -10.67
C TRP A 208 -12.73 2.12 -9.45
N LYS A 209 -13.47 1.92 -8.36
CA LYS A 209 -13.18 2.56 -7.07
C LYS A 209 -12.13 1.77 -6.30
N TYR A 210 -11.16 2.50 -5.76
CA TYR A 210 -10.11 1.97 -4.89
C TYR A 210 -9.96 2.85 -3.67
N LYS A 211 -9.50 2.24 -2.56
CA LYS A 211 -9.32 2.93 -1.29
C LYS A 211 -8.24 4.01 -1.39
N THR A 212 -8.52 5.19 -0.85
CA THR A 212 -7.51 6.24 -0.65
C THR A 212 -6.37 5.70 0.24
N PRO A 213 -5.13 5.57 -0.27
CA PRO A 213 -4.02 5.16 0.56
C PRO A 213 -3.58 6.28 1.51
N SER A 214 -2.97 5.91 2.63
CA SER A 214 -2.21 6.87 3.42
C SER A 214 -1.04 7.42 2.59
N LEU A 215 -0.73 8.72 2.75
CA LEU A 215 0.49 9.30 2.17
C LEU A 215 1.69 9.27 3.15
N ARG A 216 1.52 8.68 4.33
CA ARG A 216 2.65 8.46 5.24
C ARG A 216 3.70 7.60 4.55
N ASN A 217 4.95 8.05 4.58
CA ASN A 217 6.10 7.38 3.94
C ASN A 217 5.95 7.20 2.42
N VAL A 218 5.10 8.00 1.76
CA VAL A 218 4.79 7.82 0.34
C VAL A 218 6.03 7.89 -0.55
N ALA A 219 7.06 8.65 -0.17
CA ALA A 219 8.32 8.71 -0.91
C ALA A 219 9.08 7.37 -0.99
N LEU A 220 8.77 6.41 -0.10
CA LEU A 220 9.45 5.11 0.01
C LEU A 220 8.66 3.95 -0.64
N THR A 221 7.44 4.21 -1.13
CA THR A 221 6.48 3.15 -1.50
C THR A 221 6.15 3.10 -2.99
N ALA A 222 7.09 3.55 -3.85
CA ALA A 222 6.97 3.34 -5.30
C ALA A 222 6.95 1.83 -5.64
N PRO A 223 6.27 1.43 -6.74
CA PRO A 223 5.48 2.25 -7.65
C PRO A 223 4.10 2.59 -7.09
N TYR A 224 3.44 3.55 -7.71
CA TYR A 224 2.19 4.14 -7.23
C TYR A 224 0.97 3.65 -8.00
N MET A 225 -0.21 4.00 -7.49
CA MET A 225 -1.55 3.55 -7.86
C MET A 225 -1.82 2.10 -7.45
N HIS A 226 -3.08 1.68 -7.54
CA HIS A 226 -3.48 0.33 -7.14
C HIS A 226 -2.83 -0.79 -7.99
N ASP A 227 -2.45 -0.47 -9.22
CA ASP A 227 -1.81 -1.38 -10.18
C ASP A 227 -0.29 -1.18 -10.31
N GLY A 228 0.27 -0.17 -9.63
CA GLY A 228 1.70 0.17 -9.73
C GLY A 228 2.09 0.81 -11.07
N SER A 229 1.15 1.40 -11.79
CA SER A 229 1.38 1.93 -13.16
C SER A 229 2.18 3.24 -13.23
N LEU A 230 2.41 3.90 -12.09
CA LEU A 230 3.20 5.13 -12.04
C LEU A 230 4.46 4.91 -11.20
N GLY A 231 5.63 5.18 -11.79
CA GLY A 231 6.92 4.86 -11.18
C GLY A 231 7.43 5.92 -10.19
N SER A 232 6.92 7.14 -10.24
CA SER A 232 7.41 8.25 -9.43
C SER A 232 6.30 9.16 -8.91
N LEU A 233 6.56 9.85 -7.79
CA LEU A 233 5.65 10.88 -7.27
C LEU A 233 5.43 12.03 -8.27
N ARG A 234 6.41 12.32 -9.10
CA ARG A 234 6.28 13.31 -10.18
C ARG A 234 5.21 12.89 -11.18
N GLU A 235 5.19 11.63 -11.58
CA GLU A 235 4.14 11.09 -12.48
C GLU A 235 2.77 11.11 -11.80
N VAL A 236 2.70 10.82 -10.51
CA VAL A 236 1.45 10.94 -9.72
C VAL A 236 0.92 12.37 -9.74
N ILE A 237 1.80 13.36 -9.50
CA ILE A 237 1.41 14.78 -9.56
C ILE A 237 0.93 15.15 -10.96
N GLN A 238 1.63 14.70 -12.01
CA GLN A 238 1.23 14.95 -13.41
C GLN A 238 -0.13 14.32 -13.74
N PHE A 239 -0.36 13.10 -13.27
CA PHE A 239 -1.63 12.39 -13.44
C PHE A 239 -2.81 13.17 -12.84
N TYR A 240 -2.69 13.65 -11.59
CA TYR A 240 -3.73 14.44 -10.95
C TYR A 240 -3.82 15.86 -11.53
N ASP A 241 -2.71 16.46 -11.96
CA ASP A 241 -2.70 17.75 -12.66
C ASP A 241 -3.48 17.70 -13.97
N ALA A 242 -3.41 16.56 -14.68
CA ALA A 242 -4.20 16.31 -15.88
C ALA A 242 -5.69 16.03 -15.62
N GLY A 243 -6.08 15.74 -14.37
CA GLY A 243 -7.46 15.43 -13.98
C GLY A 243 -7.83 13.96 -14.09
N GLY A 244 -6.86 13.05 -13.91
CA GLY A 244 -7.11 11.61 -13.96
C GLY A 244 -7.42 11.09 -15.37
N VAL A 245 -8.15 9.97 -15.46
CA VAL A 245 -8.62 9.43 -16.75
C VAL A 245 -10.15 9.57 -16.84
N PRO A 246 -10.68 10.36 -17.79
CA PRO A 246 -12.11 10.60 -17.92
C PRO A 246 -12.90 9.31 -18.14
N ASN A 247 -13.95 9.14 -17.37
CA ASN A 247 -14.93 8.07 -17.51
C ASN A 247 -16.25 8.49 -16.83
N GLU A 248 -17.32 7.76 -17.09
CA GLU A 248 -18.68 8.09 -16.60
C GLU A 248 -18.83 8.08 -15.07
N LEU A 249 -17.96 7.33 -14.35
CA LEU A 249 -17.98 7.19 -12.89
C LEU A 249 -16.76 7.85 -12.23
N LEU A 250 -16.03 8.72 -12.96
CA LEU A 250 -14.89 9.45 -12.40
C LEU A 250 -15.37 10.25 -11.17
N ASP A 251 -14.58 10.21 -10.09
CA ASP A 251 -14.90 10.98 -8.90
C ASP A 251 -14.94 12.49 -9.24
N PRO A 252 -16.00 13.22 -8.87
CA PRO A 252 -16.16 14.63 -9.21
C PRO A 252 -15.10 15.56 -8.59
N LEU A 253 -14.35 15.09 -7.58
CA LEU A 253 -13.21 15.81 -7.02
C LEU A 253 -11.99 15.73 -7.93
N ILE A 254 -11.92 14.76 -8.86
CA ILE A 254 -10.82 14.59 -9.80
C ILE A 254 -11.05 15.48 -11.01
N ARG A 255 -10.23 16.52 -11.13
CA ARG A 255 -10.32 17.54 -12.18
C ARG A 255 -8.93 18.12 -12.49
N PRO A 256 -8.70 18.70 -13.68
CA PRO A 256 -7.45 19.34 -14.01
C PRO A 256 -7.09 20.46 -13.02
N LEU A 257 -5.90 20.38 -12.44
CA LEU A 257 -5.46 21.30 -11.37
C LEU A 257 -4.76 22.55 -11.93
N ARG A 258 -4.16 22.45 -13.12
CA ARG A 258 -3.41 23.53 -13.79
C ARG A 258 -2.27 24.06 -12.92
N LEU A 259 -1.50 23.16 -12.32
CA LEU A 259 -0.34 23.51 -11.52
C LEU A 259 0.81 24.00 -12.42
N ASN A 260 1.48 25.05 -11.99
CA ASN A 260 2.73 25.44 -12.62
C ASN A 260 3.90 24.55 -12.12
N GLU A 261 5.05 24.62 -12.76
CA GLU A 261 6.19 23.75 -12.45
C GLU A 261 6.76 24.00 -11.04
N GLN A 262 6.62 25.21 -10.48
CA GLN A 262 7.03 25.48 -9.11
C GLN A 262 6.06 24.84 -8.11
N GLU A 263 4.77 24.92 -8.34
CA GLU A 263 3.73 24.26 -7.52
C GLU A 263 3.91 22.73 -7.52
N LYS A 264 4.27 22.13 -8.65
CA LYS A 264 4.57 20.68 -8.75
C LYS A 264 5.80 20.30 -7.95
N ARG A 265 6.88 21.09 -8.02
CA ARG A 265 8.09 20.86 -7.22
C ARG A 265 7.83 21.04 -5.72
N ASP A 266 7.07 22.06 -5.35
CA ASP A 266 6.73 22.32 -3.95
C ASP A 266 5.82 21.20 -3.39
N LEU A 267 4.85 20.72 -4.15
CA LEU A 267 4.00 19.59 -3.78
C LEU A 267 4.81 18.28 -3.62
N LEU A 268 5.78 18.02 -4.50
CA LEU A 268 6.69 16.91 -4.36
C LEU A 268 7.50 16.99 -3.06
N ALA A 269 8.09 18.15 -2.76
CA ALA A 269 8.85 18.37 -1.52
C ALA A 269 7.97 18.18 -0.27
N PHE A 270 6.70 18.54 -0.34
CA PHE A 270 5.74 18.26 0.73
C PHE A 270 5.53 16.75 0.91
N MET A 271 5.26 15.99 -0.15
CA MET A 271 5.06 14.54 -0.05
C MET A 271 6.30 13.83 0.49
N GLU A 272 7.50 14.24 0.10
CA GLU A 272 8.76 13.72 0.64
C GLU A 272 8.91 13.97 2.14
N SER A 273 8.37 15.08 2.66
CA SER A 273 8.41 15.44 4.08
C SER A 273 7.51 14.59 4.98
N LEU A 274 6.71 13.69 4.42
CA LEU A 274 5.80 12.80 5.15
C LEU A 274 6.47 11.49 5.59
N THR A 275 7.77 11.34 5.37
CA THR A 275 8.55 10.18 5.81
C THR A 275 8.84 10.29 7.31
N GLY A 276 8.46 9.24 8.05
CA GLY A 276 8.68 9.17 9.49
C GLY A 276 10.15 9.00 9.87
N SER A 277 10.56 9.57 11.00
CA SER A 277 11.96 9.55 11.46
C SER A 277 12.44 8.17 11.91
N ASN A 278 11.53 7.24 12.20
CA ASN A 278 11.82 5.91 12.74
C ASN A 278 11.77 4.77 11.71
N VAL A 279 11.67 5.08 10.41
CA VAL A 279 11.54 4.05 9.37
C VAL A 279 12.74 3.10 9.36
N ASP A 280 13.97 3.61 9.46
CA ASP A 280 15.18 2.79 9.48
C ASP A 280 15.21 1.82 10.67
N THR A 281 14.70 2.25 11.82
CA THR A 281 14.56 1.38 13.01
C THR A 281 13.55 0.27 12.74
N LEU A 282 12.37 0.59 12.16
CA LEU A 282 11.35 -0.42 11.83
C LEU A 282 11.88 -1.44 10.81
N VAL A 283 12.64 -1.00 9.82
CA VAL A 283 13.28 -1.90 8.84
C VAL A 283 14.32 -2.79 9.52
N SER A 284 15.17 -2.22 10.36
CA SER A 284 16.19 -2.97 11.12
C SER A 284 15.57 -4.05 12.00
N ASP A 285 14.51 -3.70 12.74
CA ASP A 285 13.79 -4.63 13.62
C ASP A 285 13.15 -5.80 12.84
N ALA A 286 12.66 -5.55 11.63
CA ALA A 286 12.08 -6.58 10.78
C ALA A 286 13.08 -7.67 10.40
N PHE A 287 14.38 -7.35 10.32
CA PHE A 287 15.45 -8.30 10.03
C PHE A 287 16.12 -8.89 11.27
N ALA A 288 15.79 -8.40 12.47
CA ALA A 288 16.38 -8.85 13.73
C ALA A 288 15.61 -10.01 14.40
N ALA A 289 14.58 -10.57 13.76
CA ALA A 289 13.72 -11.61 14.33
C ALA A 289 14.54 -12.87 14.69
N PRO A 290 14.50 -13.35 15.93
CA PRO A 290 15.29 -14.51 16.38
C PRO A 290 14.69 -15.86 15.98
N VAL A 291 13.49 -15.87 15.39
CA VAL A 291 12.68 -17.07 15.13
C VAL A 291 12.61 -17.34 13.65
N GLY A 292 12.73 -18.62 13.26
CA GLY A 292 12.49 -19.04 11.90
C GLY A 292 13.72 -18.98 10.99
N ASP A 293 14.92 -19.29 11.50
CA ASP A 293 16.07 -19.47 10.63
C ASP A 293 15.85 -20.67 9.70
N ILE A 294 15.41 -20.34 8.47
CA ILE A 294 15.08 -21.29 7.37
C ILE A 294 16.31 -22.14 6.97
N LYS A 295 17.51 -21.81 7.44
CA LYS A 295 18.75 -22.53 7.12
C LYS A 295 18.88 -23.90 7.79
N LYS A 296 18.01 -24.26 8.72
CA LYS A 296 17.94 -25.58 9.33
C LYS A 296 16.90 -26.48 8.69
N GLY A 297 17.05 -26.76 7.38
CA GLY A 297 16.44 -27.92 6.74
C GLY A 297 14.93 -27.83 6.54
N ASP A 298 14.51 -27.15 5.49
CA ASP A 298 13.25 -27.43 4.83
C ASP A 298 13.50 -28.57 3.81
N PRO A 299 12.99 -29.79 4.03
CA PRO A 299 12.93 -30.75 2.95
C PRO A 299 11.86 -30.27 1.98
N SER A 300 12.28 -29.87 0.79
CA SER A 300 11.48 -29.56 -0.39
C SER A 300 10.27 -30.48 -0.61
#